data_b45074e9c51f22ee9b1e430dffb06fee
#
_entry.id   b45074e9c51f22ee9b1e430dffb06fee
#
_cell.length_a   1.000
_cell.length_b   1.000
_cell.length_c   1.000
_cell.angle_alpha   90.00
_cell.angle_beta   90.00
_cell.angle_gamma   90.00
#
_symmetry.space_group_name_H-M   'P 1'
#
loop_
_entity.id
_entity.type
_entity.pdbx_description
1 polymer ?
#
loop_
_entity_poly.entity_id
_entity_poly.type
_entity_poly.pdbx_seq_one_letter_code
_entity_poly.pdbx_strand_id
1 'polypeptide(L)'
;MITTMNEHQKIPIYTNDSSLNIYQNELMNLLAFLKEVHPTFLIDKSLDERISLMATDICNQLSDKVQWNLSKFQVWLNRLLVELQDAHSYIPLESSTLYPFIIRFWEGEFYIHSTIPSQKDTLGKVITHIANQEISFIHKQLSQWVPSENPIKSGISGSYFLNNPSFLEAIGISSSKGMLPMTFKDGSQATFLLEEKPQEMMTFSSVSHQITSPKNVPFHYQIVNDICYFQFNAMIDRLSYQIGCQLMGEKTEENILASLPNFEEFLKTMYAEIAEKQIQTLVIDMRYNGGGNSLLGDILLETLLPEHIAFRAYQSFVRISNYLKETYSYYSTIATGNNQLANTDTLPDIKEWKTRKKSGCRFNGEVIFIQGQNTFSSANYLLTTIKDNRLFPIIGSNTSQRPTCFGDVIPVLLPFTRTKAYISHSHFKRPDSDLDYETTLHPDIFISNSIEEKSKGKDACWDWILSKTL
;
A
#
# COMPACT_ATOMS: atom_id res chain seq x y z
N MET A 1 5.84 5.23 3.49
CA MET A 1 6.23 5.29 4.91
C MET A 1 7.74 5.20 4.98
N ILE A 2 8.43 6.31 5.28
CA ILE A 2 9.86 6.28 5.63
C ILE A 2 9.88 5.83 7.09
N THR A 3 9.79 4.55 7.30
CA THR A 3 10.08 3.96 8.60
C THR A 3 11.59 3.76 8.67
N THR A 4 12.30 4.77 9.15
CA THR A 4 13.59 4.55 9.80
C THR A 4 13.29 3.85 11.11
N MET A 5 12.94 2.57 11.02
CA MET A 5 12.60 1.79 12.19
C MET A 5 13.88 1.29 12.82
N ASN A 6 14.28 1.96 13.85
CA ASN A 6 15.13 1.37 14.85
C ASN A 6 14.33 0.26 15.53
N GLU A 7 14.80 -0.98 15.34
CA GLU A 7 14.41 -2.22 16.02
C GLU A 7 12.90 -2.55 16.06
N HIS A 8 12.46 -3.36 15.12
CA HIS A 8 11.20 -4.10 15.22
C HIS A 8 11.11 -4.76 16.60
N GLN A 9 10.07 -4.44 17.35
CA GLN A 9 9.89 -5.05 18.67
C GLN A 9 9.40 -6.48 18.51
N LYS A 10 9.96 -7.38 19.32
CA LYS A 10 9.47 -8.75 19.36
C LYS A 10 8.06 -8.80 19.97
N ILE A 11 7.18 -9.58 19.35
CA ILE A 11 5.92 -9.91 19.99
C ILE A 11 6.16 -10.78 21.20
N PRO A 12 5.25 -10.76 22.22
CA PRO A 12 5.31 -11.67 23.36
C PRO A 12 5.30 -13.14 22.92
N ILE A 13 5.87 -14.00 23.73
CA ILE A 13 5.72 -15.45 23.57
C ILE A 13 4.40 -15.84 24.24
N TYR A 14 3.38 -16.12 23.43
CA TYR A 14 2.07 -16.57 23.92
C TYR A 14 2.04 -18.08 24.18
N THR A 15 2.83 -18.82 23.39
CA THR A 15 2.95 -20.27 23.52
C THR A 15 4.36 -20.74 23.21
N ASN A 16 4.81 -21.78 23.92
CA ASN A 16 6.06 -22.49 23.65
C ASN A 16 5.83 -23.96 23.97
N ASP A 17 5.12 -24.67 23.09
CA ASP A 17 4.79 -26.07 23.25
C ASP A 17 5.94 -26.96 22.77
N SER A 18 6.51 -27.75 23.66
CA SER A 18 7.62 -28.67 23.37
C SER A 18 7.26 -29.80 22.42
N SER A 19 5.97 -30.08 22.22
CA SER A 19 5.49 -31.05 21.22
C SER A 19 5.45 -30.50 19.80
N LEU A 20 5.57 -29.17 19.63
CA LEU A 20 5.56 -28.48 18.35
C LEU A 20 6.98 -28.08 17.93
N ASN A 21 7.25 -28.09 16.61
CA ASN A 21 8.51 -27.56 16.11
C ASN A 21 8.52 -26.01 16.12
N ILE A 22 9.68 -25.42 15.75
CA ILE A 22 9.88 -23.96 15.81
C ILE A 22 8.87 -23.19 14.91
N TYR A 23 8.56 -23.70 13.72
CA TYR A 23 7.64 -23.04 12.78
C TYR A 23 6.18 -23.14 13.24
N GLN A 24 5.80 -24.28 13.83
CA GLN A 24 4.48 -24.47 14.42
C GLN A 24 4.26 -23.54 15.62
N ASN A 25 5.23 -23.47 16.54
CA ASN A 25 5.18 -22.53 17.66
C ASN A 25 5.10 -21.07 17.16
N GLU A 26 5.87 -20.72 16.14
CA GLU A 26 5.86 -19.37 15.55
C GLU A 26 4.50 -19.00 14.94
N LEU A 27 3.89 -19.92 14.20
CA LEU A 27 2.54 -19.75 13.64
C LEU A 27 1.50 -19.47 14.73
N MET A 28 1.56 -20.25 15.86
CA MET A 28 0.62 -20.07 16.97
C MET A 28 0.82 -18.75 17.70
N ASN A 29 2.06 -18.27 17.82
CA ASN A 29 2.36 -16.96 18.38
C ASN A 29 1.87 -15.82 17.49
N LEU A 30 2.06 -15.93 16.17
CA LEU A 30 1.48 -14.95 15.23
C LEU A 30 -0.05 -14.92 15.34
N LEU A 31 -0.71 -16.08 15.35
CA LEU A 31 -2.17 -16.14 15.47
C LEU A 31 -2.67 -15.48 16.77
N ALA A 32 -2.02 -15.76 17.89
CA ALA A 32 -2.38 -15.14 19.17
C ALA A 32 -2.19 -13.62 19.15
N PHE A 33 -1.10 -13.14 18.56
CA PHE A 33 -0.85 -11.71 18.37
C PHE A 33 -1.89 -11.05 17.49
N LEU A 34 -2.26 -11.67 16.36
CA LEU A 34 -3.32 -11.17 15.48
C LEU A 34 -4.66 -11.04 16.23
N LYS A 35 -5.02 -12.07 17.02
CA LYS A 35 -6.23 -12.05 17.86
C LYS A 35 -6.21 -10.96 18.92
N GLU A 36 -5.05 -10.50 19.36
CA GLU A 36 -4.90 -9.42 20.31
C GLU A 36 -4.97 -8.03 19.66
N VAL A 37 -4.32 -7.82 18.49
CA VAL A 37 -4.10 -6.46 17.96
C VAL A 37 -4.96 -6.11 16.76
N HIS A 38 -5.32 -7.05 15.89
CA HIS A 38 -6.00 -6.73 14.64
C HIS A 38 -7.49 -6.45 14.85
N PRO A 39 -8.03 -5.29 14.40
CA PRO A 39 -9.40 -4.87 14.68
C PRO A 39 -10.49 -5.82 14.17
N THR A 40 -10.20 -6.53 13.08
CA THR A 40 -11.19 -7.40 12.42
C THR A 40 -11.77 -8.48 13.34
N PHE A 41 -11.03 -8.96 14.36
CA PHE A 41 -11.54 -9.90 15.35
C PHE A 41 -12.65 -9.35 16.27
N LEU A 42 -12.81 -8.02 16.32
CA LEU A 42 -13.92 -7.37 17.01
C LEU A 42 -15.10 -7.04 16.07
N ILE A 43 -14.85 -7.05 14.75
CA ILE A 43 -15.80 -6.63 13.72
C ILE A 43 -16.45 -7.85 13.05
N ASP A 44 -15.65 -8.82 12.61
CA ASP A 44 -16.11 -10.06 11.97
C ASP A 44 -16.05 -11.24 12.94
N LYS A 45 -17.21 -11.60 13.49
CA LYS A 45 -17.33 -12.69 14.47
C LYS A 45 -17.02 -14.07 13.88
N SER A 46 -17.05 -14.23 12.54
CA SER A 46 -16.79 -15.51 11.88
C SER A 46 -15.29 -15.73 11.62
N LEU A 47 -14.48 -14.67 11.72
CA LEU A 47 -13.05 -14.76 11.42
C LEU A 47 -12.31 -15.70 12.36
N ASP A 48 -12.64 -15.70 13.64
CA ASP A 48 -11.90 -16.52 14.63
C ASP A 48 -11.94 -18.01 14.28
N GLU A 49 -13.08 -18.50 13.81
CA GLU A 49 -13.21 -19.89 13.35
C GLU A 49 -12.45 -20.12 12.05
N ARG A 50 -12.63 -19.27 11.04
CA ARG A 50 -11.97 -19.42 9.73
C ARG A 50 -10.45 -19.41 9.84
N ILE A 51 -9.88 -18.42 10.53
CA ILE A 51 -8.43 -18.29 10.66
C ILE A 51 -7.83 -19.40 11.54
N SER A 52 -8.58 -19.90 12.54
CA SER A 52 -8.13 -21.03 13.37
C SER A 52 -8.11 -22.35 12.58
N LEU A 53 -9.09 -22.57 11.70
CA LEU A 53 -9.08 -23.72 10.78
C LEU A 53 -7.90 -23.62 9.81
N MET A 54 -7.66 -22.45 9.23
CA MET A 54 -6.51 -22.20 8.35
C MET A 54 -5.18 -22.43 9.10
N ALA A 55 -5.03 -21.91 10.32
CA ALA A 55 -3.84 -22.13 11.13
C ALA A 55 -3.61 -23.61 11.45
N THR A 56 -4.69 -24.36 11.71
CA THR A 56 -4.61 -25.81 11.94
C THR A 56 -4.13 -26.54 10.68
N ASP A 57 -4.66 -26.20 9.52
CA ASP A 57 -4.20 -26.77 8.23
C ASP A 57 -2.72 -26.48 7.98
N ILE A 58 -2.32 -25.22 8.12
CA ILE A 58 -0.90 -24.81 7.99
C ILE A 58 -0.02 -25.54 9.01
N CYS A 59 -0.45 -25.65 10.27
CA CYS A 59 0.28 -26.35 11.32
C CYS A 59 0.52 -27.83 10.96
N ASN A 60 -0.46 -28.48 10.36
CA ASN A 60 -0.33 -29.87 9.87
C ASN A 60 0.67 -29.97 8.71
N GLN A 61 0.71 -28.98 7.80
CA GLN A 61 1.70 -28.90 6.71
C GLN A 61 3.12 -28.67 7.24
N LEU A 62 3.26 -27.93 8.35
CA LEU A 62 4.55 -27.64 9.00
C LEU A 62 5.14 -28.83 9.75
N SER A 63 4.53 -30.01 9.70
CA SER A 63 5.06 -31.22 10.33
C SER A 63 6.42 -31.64 9.72
N ASP A 64 7.27 -32.32 10.50
CA ASP A 64 8.67 -32.66 10.18
C ASP A 64 8.94 -33.47 8.91
N LYS A 65 7.89 -33.83 8.15
CA LYS A 65 8.00 -34.62 6.92
C LYS A 65 8.46 -33.83 5.68
N VAL A 66 8.48 -32.49 5.79
CA VAL A 66 8.85 -31.58 4.67
C VAL A 66 10.09 -30.79 5.08
N GLN A 67 11.05 -30.66 4.17
CA GLN A 67 12.21 -29.78 4.41
C GLN A 67 11.77 -28.30 4.31
N TRP A 68 11.56 -27.68 5.45
CA TRP A 68 11.18 -26.27 5.56
C TRP A 68 12.41 -25.36 5.57
N ASN A 69 12.27 -24.21 4.93
CA ASN A 69 13.19 -23.08 5.07
C ASN A 69 12.39 -21.82 5.37
N LEU A 70 13.10 -20.75 5.73
CA LEU A 70 12.47 -19.49 6.14
C LEU A 70 11.58 -18.89 5.04
N SER A 71 12.04 -18.89 3.79
CA SER A 71 11.26 -18.34 2.65
C SER A 71 9.95 -19.08 2.46
N LYS A 72 9.95 -20.40 2.51
CA LYS A 72 8.74 -21.22 2.38
C LYS A 72 7.78 -20.98 3.55
N PHE A 73 8.31 -20.87 4.76
CA PHE A 73 7.53 -20.54 5.94
C PHE A 73 6.86 -19.16 5.84
N GLN A 74 7.59 -18.12 5.41
CA GLN A 74 7.05 -16.77 5.20
C GLN A 74 5.89 -16.75 4.19
N VAL A 75 5.95 -17.56 3.13
CA VAL A 75 4.85 -17.71 2.18
C VAL A 75 3.59 -18.24 2.87
N TRP A 76 3.72 -19.26 3.70
CA TRP A 76 2.60 -19.85 4.43
C TRP A 76 2.04 -18.92 5.51
N LEU A 77 2.86 -18.09 6.14
CA LEU A 77 2.38 -17.05 7.05
C LEU A 77 1.54 -16.00 6.31
N ASN A 78 1.95 -15.58 5.10
CA ASN A 78 1.11 -14.70 4.27
C ASN A 78 -0.22 -15.36 3.90
N ARG A 79 -0.24 -16.68 3.65
CA ARG A 79 -1.47 -17.45 3.42
C ARG A 79 -2.45 -17.35 4.60
N LEU A 80 -1.95 -17.35 5.86
CA LEU A 80 -2.77 -17.10 7.04
C LEU A 80 -3.33 -15.66 7.05
N LEU A 81 -2.49 -14.66 6.72
CA LEU A 81 -2.88 -13.25 6.74
C LEU A 81 -3.93 -12.90 5.69
N VAL A 82 -4.09 -13.69 4.62
CA VAL A 82 -5.17 -13.51 3.63
C VAL A 82 -6.55 -13.50 4.28
N GLU A 83 -6.76 -14.28 5.35
CA GLU A 83 -8.04 -14.34 6.07
C GLU A 83 -8.45 -13.00 6.70
N LEU A 84 -7.48 -12.08 6.95
CA LEU A 84 -7.75 -10.75 7.49
C LEU A 84 -8.38 -9.81 6.46
N GLN A 85 -8.26 -10.11 5.16
CA GLN A 85 -8.66 -9.22 4.05
C GLN A 85 -8.09 -7.80 4.23
N ASP A 86 -6.82 -7.72 4.60
CA ASP A 86 -6.10 -6.49 4.90
C ASP A 86 -4.77 -6.45 4.12
N ALA A 87 -4.65 -5.47 3.24
CA ALA A 87 -3.47 -5.28 2.41
C ALA A 87 -2.29 -4.60 3.14
N HIS A 88 -2.52 -4.06 4.33
CA HIS A 88 -1.47 -3.49 5.16
C HIS A 88 -0.79 -4.52 6.08
N SER A 89 -1.47 -5.64 6.36
CA SER A 89 -0.91 -6.74 7.14
C SER A 89 -0.21 -7.75 6.23
N TYR A 90 1.12 -7.84 6.31
CA TYR A 90 1.90 -8.71 5.44
C TYR A 90 3.24 -9.12 6.06
N ILE A 91 3.84 -10.15 5.49
CA ILE A 91 5.18 -10.65 5.82
C ILE A 91 6.06 -10.53 4.58
N PRO A 92 7.17 -9.78 4.63
CA PRO A 92 8.14 -9.73 3.54
C PRO A 92 8.72 -11.12 3.26
N LEU A 93 8.90 -11.48 2.00
CA LEU A 93 9.56 -12.72 1.63
C LEU A 93 11.06 -12.50 1.48
N GLU A 94 11.84 -13.32 2.17
CA GLU A 94 13.29 -13.34 2.09
C GLU A 94 13.74 -14.62 1.37
N SER A 95 14.65 -14.48 0.42
CA SER A 95 15.27 -15.62 -0.27
C SER A 95 16.70 -15.29 -0.65
N SER A 96 17.59 -16.27 -0.57
CA SER A 96 18.97 -16.17 -1.04
C SER A 96 19.07 -16.32 -2.57
N THR A 97 18.09 -17.00 -3.16
CA THR A 97 18.04 -17.24 -4.61
C THR A 97 16.73 -16.73 -5.19
N LEU A 98 16.77 -16.07 -6.34
CA LEU A 98 15.63 -15.51 -7.04
C LEU A 98 15.78 -15.73 -8.54
N TYR A 99 14.68 -15.70 -9.26
CA TYR A 99 14.75 -15.54 -10.71
C TYR A 99 15.13 -14.09 -11.04
N PRO A 100 16.01 -13.87 -12.05
CA PRO A 100 16.60 -12.57 -12.34
C PRO A 100 15.66 -11.64 -13.11
N PHE A 101 14.47 -11.45 -12.60
CA PHE A 101 13.48 -10.50 -13.10
C PHE A 101 12.64 -9.91 -11.96
N ILE A 102 12.02 -8.76 -12.23
CA ILE A 102 10.95 -8.17 -11.41
C ILE A 102 9.74 -7.99 -12.32
N ILE A 103 8.63 -8.60 -11.93
CA ILE A 103 7.33 -8.41 -12.57
C ILE A 103 6.59 -7.27 -11.89
N ARG A 104 5.82 -6.52 -12.68
CA ARG A 104 4.84 -5.55 -12.18
C ARG A 104 3.48 -5.85 -12.79
N PHE A 105 2.45 -5.49 -12.03
CA PHE A 105 1.07 -5.51 -12.48
C PHE A 105 0.63 -4.08 -12.86
N TRP A 106 -0.04 -3.96 -14.01
CA TRP A 106 -0.58 -2.69 -14.50
C TRP A 106 -1.88 -2.94 -15.25
N GLU A 107 -3.00 -2.38 -14.75
CA GLU A 107 -4.31 -2.39 -15.41
C GLU A 107 -4.71 -3.78 -15.98
N GLY A 108 -4.52 -4.82 -15.17
CA GLY A 108 -4.85 -6.20 -15.56
C GLY A 108 -3.72 -6.97 -16.25
N GLU A 109 -2.62 -6.33 -16.62
CA GLU A 109 -1.48 -6.93 -17.31
C GLU A 109 -0.27 -7.12 -16.39
N PHE A 110 0.40 -8.28 -16.49
CA PHE A 110 1.69 -8.53 -15.85
C PHE A 110 2.80 -8.38 -16.87
N TYR A 111 3.86 -7.62 -16.55
CA TYR A 111 4.96 -7.35 -17.47
C TYR A 111 6.31 -7.41 -16.78
N ILE A 112 7.37 -7.68 -17.55
CA ILE A 112 8.74 -7.64 -17.05
C ILE A 112 9.15 -6.18 -16.83
N HIS A 113 9.26 -5.79 -15.56
CA HIS A 113 9.68 -4.43 -15.18
C HIS A 113 11.20 -4.31 -15.11
N SER A 114 11.90 -5.32 -14.57
CA SER A 114 13.35 -5.32 -14.50
C SER A 114 13.89 -6.71 -14.80
N THR A 115 15.07 -6.78 -15.39
CA THR A 115 15.77 -8.03 -15.69
C THR A 115 17.26 -7.81 -15.85
N ILE A 116 18.04 -8.89 -15.94
CA ILE A 116 19.51 -8.83 -16.18
C ILE A 116 19.82 -8.44 -17.64
N PRO A 117 21.02 -7.90 -17.92
CA PRO A 117 21.39 -7.42 -19.26
C PRO A 117 21.25 -8.47 -20.38
N SER A 118 21.50 -9.75 -20.07
CA SER A 118 21.36 -10.85 -21.05
C SER A 118 19.91 -11.13 -21.49
N GLN A 119 18.92 -10.63 -20.72
CA GLN A 119 17.49 -10.78 -20.98
C GLN A 119 16.79 -9.44 -21.30
N LYS A 120 17.55 -8.40 -21.63
CA LYS A 120 17.06 -7.01 -21.84
C LYS A 120 15.89 -6.94 -22.83
N ASP A 121 15.84 -7.83 -23.82
CA ASP A 121 14.78 -7.85 -24.85
C ASP A 121 13.42 -8.30 -24.29
N THR A 122 13.34 -8.71 -23.01
CA THR A 122 12.09 -9.02 -22.32
C THR A 122 11.50 -7.82 -21.58
N LEU A 123 12.23 -6.71 -21.43
CA LEU A 123 11.76 -5.52 -20.72
C LEU A 123 10.48 -4.95 -21.37
N GLY A 124 9.48 -4.68 -20.54
CA GLY A 124 8.19 -4.16 -20.95
C GLY A 124 7.26 -5.19 -21.60
N LYS A 125 7.70 -6.40 -21.87
CA LYS A 125 6.86 -7.44 -22.47
C LYS A 125 5.78 -7.92 -21.49
N VAL A 126 4.55 -7.97 -21.99
CA VAL A 126 3.39 -8.49 -21.26
C VAL A 126 3.41 -10.01 -21.26
N ILE A 127 3.29 -10.58 -20.06
CA ILE A 127 3.37 -12.03 -19.82
C ILE A 127 2.00 -12.66 -20.06
N THR A 128 1.95 -13.79 -20.77
CA THR A 128 0.74 -14.62 -20.94
C THR A 128 0.83 -15.93 -20.18
N HIS A 129 2.04 -16.49 -20.04
CA HIS A 129 2.28 -17.75 -19.32
C HIS A 129 3.58 -17.68 -18.53
N ILE A 130 3.58 -18.29 -17.33
CA ILE A 130 4.77 -18.62 -16.56
C ILE A 130 4.78 -20.15 -16.43
N ALA A 131 5.84 -20.79 -16.90
CA ALA A 131 5.89 -22.22 -17.14
C ALA A 131 4.69 -22.64 -18.02
N ASN A 132 3.90 -23.61 -17.58
CA ASN A 132 2.71 -24.09 -18.31
C ASN A 132 1.40 -23.47 -17.81
N GLN A 133 1.47 -22.42 -16.96
CA GLN A 133 0.29 -21.81 -16.34
C GLN A 133 -0.04 -20.47 -17.00
N GLU A 134 -1.29 -20.29 -17.37
CA GLU A 134 -1.79 -19.00 -17.84
C GLU A 134 -1.72 -17.92 -16.76
N ILE A 135 -1.36 -16.71 -17.13
CA ILE A 135 -1.25 -15.58 -16.18
C ILE A 135 -2.58 -15.26 -15.50
N SER A 136 -3.70 -15.49 -16.15
CA SER A 136 -5.05 -15.34 -15.59
C SER A 136 -5.31 -16.31 -14.42
N PHE A 137 -4.86 -17.57 -14.56
CA PHE A 137 -4.89 -18.57 -13.49
C PHE A 137 -3.99 -18.13 -12.32
N ILE A 138 -2.74 -17.73 -12.64
CA ILE A 138 -1.78 -17.24 -11.64
C ILE A 138 -2.39 -16.09 -10.86
N HIS A 139 -2.98 -15.10 -11.52
CA HIS A 139 -3.63 -13.96 -10.86
C HIS A 139 -4.71 -14.39 -9.85
N LYS A 140 -5.51 -15.39 -10.17
CA LYS A 140 -6.49 -15.95 -9.21
C LYS A 140 -5.81 -16.61 -8.01
N GLN A 141 -4.67 -17.29 -8.22
CA GLN A 141 -3.92 -17.86 -7.10
C GLN A 141 -3.35 -16.78 -6.19
N LEU A 142 -2.89 -15.64 -6.74
CA LEU A 142 -2.34 -14.54 -5.92
C LEU A 142 -3.31 -14.09 -4.83
N SER A 143 -4.61 -14.00 -5.11
CA SER A 143 -5.62 -13.59 -4.11
C SER A 143 -5.78 -14.58 -2.94
N GLN A 144 -5.29 -15.81 -3.08
CA GLN A 144 -5.32 -16.82 -2.02
C GLN A 144 -4.02 -16.88 -1.20
N TRP A 145 -2.93 -16.30 -1.70
CA TRP A 145 -1.60 -16.40 -1.10
C TRP A 145 -1.01 -15.06 -0.68
N VAL A 146 -1.62 -13.96 -1.11
CA VAL A 146 -1.13 -12.61 -0.84
C VAL A 146 -2.21 -11.79 -0.14
N PRO A 147 -1.94 -11.24 1.05
CA PRO A 147 -2.87 -10.36 1.73
C PRO A 147 -3.31 -9.21 0.83
N SER A 148 -4.61 -9.08 0.64
CA SER A 148 -5.19 -8.11 -0.29
C SER A 148 -6.69 -7.92 -0.03
N GLU A 149 -7.22 -6.79 -0.48
CA GLU A 149 -8.62 -6.42 -0.34
C GLU A 149 -9.40 -6.61 -1.64
N ASN A 150 -8.66 -6.67 -2.76
CA ASN A 150 -9.25 -6.84 -4.10
C ASN A 150 -8.24 -7.44 -5.10
N PRO A 151 -8.69 -7.87 -6.30
CA PRO A 151 -7.81 -8.46 -7.31
C PRO A 151 -6.70 -7.53 -7.82
N ILE A 152 -6.92 -6.20 -7.82
CA ILE A 152 -5.89 -5.22 -8.23
C ILE A 152 -4.72 -5.30 -7.23
N LYS A 153 -5.03 -5.28 -5.93
CA LYS A 153 -4.00 -5.36 -4.89
C LYS A 153 -3.27 -6.69 -4.90
N SER A 154 -3.98 -7.82 -5.05
CA SER A 154 -3.31 -9.11 -5.15
C SER A 154 -2.40 -9.20 -6.37
N GLY A 155 -2.78 -8.61 -7.51
CA GLY A 155 -1.93 -8.46 -8.69
C GLY A 155 -0.68 -7.63 -8.41
N ILE A 156 -0.85 -6.44 -7.82
CA ILE A 156 0.28 -5.55 -7.47
C ILE A 156 1.22 -6.23 -6.48
N SER A 157 0.71 -6.64 -5.32
CA SER A 157 1.55 -7.23 -4.26
C SER A 157 2.14 -8.57 -4.67
N GLY A 158 1.36 -9.44 -5.31
CA GLY A 158 1.81 -10.74 -5.75
C GLY A 158 2.86 -10.69 -6.86
N SER A 159 2.80 -9.67 -7.73
CA SER A 159 3.80 -9.50 -8.79
C SER A 159 5.23 -9.38 -8.25
N TYR A 160 5.41 -8.87 -7.03
CA TYR A 160 6.71 -8.80 -6.37
C TYR A 160 7.25 -10.16 -5.92
N PHE A 161 6.38 -11.17 -5.76
CA PHE A 161 6.75 -12.49 -5.27
C PHE A 161 6.95 -13.51 -6.40
N LEU A 162 6.57 -13.19 -7.63
CA LEU A 162 6.65 -14.12 -8.77
C LEU A 162 8.08 -14.48 -9.21
N ASN A 163 9.10 -13.82 -8.65
CA ASN A 163 10.50 -14.21 -8.84
C ASN A 163 11.04 -15.11 -7.72
N ASN A 164 10.25 -15.39 -6.67
CA ASN A 164 10.64 -16.22 -5.54
C ASN A 164 10.26 -17.68 -5.79
N PRO A 165 11.23 -18.63 -5.79
CA PRO A 165 10.93 -20.04 -6.09
C PRO A 165 10.01 -20.70 -5.07
N SER A 166 10.10 -20.33 -3.77
CA SER A 166 9.21 -20.88 -2.74
C SER A 166 7.77 -20.40 -2.92
N PHE A 167 7.57 -19.17 -3.38
CA PHE A 167 6.25 -18.65 -3.70
C PHE A 167 5.66 -19.31 -4.94
N LEU A 168 6.45 -19.46 -6.01
CA LEU A 168 6.02 -20.15 -7.23
C LEU A 168 5.59 -21.58 -6.93
N GLU A 169 6.37 -22.32 -6.13
CA GLU A 169 6.02 -23.68 -5.69
C GLU A 169 4.68 -23.70 -4.94
N ALA A 170 4.44 -22.76 -4.05
CA ALA A 170 3.22 -22.68 -3.24
C ALA A 170 1.96 -22.44 -4.11
N ILE A 171 2.08 -21.66 -5.19
CA ILE A 171 0.97 -21.42 -6.13
C ILE A 171 0.90 -22.46 -7.27
N GLY A 172 1.65 -23.57 -7.15
CA GLY A 172 1.61 -24.69 -8.10
C GLY A 172 2.43 -24.49 -9.37
N ILE A 173 3.38 -23.56 -9.39
CA ILE A 173 4.31 -23.36 -10.50
C ILE A 173 5.62 -24.07 -10.21
N SER A 174 5.94 -25.10 -10.97
CA SER A 174 7.19 -25.83 -10.83
C SER A 174 8.19 -25.44 -11.93
N SER A 175 9.44 -25.26 -11.54
CA SER A 175 10.56 -25.10 -12.47
C SER A 175 11.24 -26.45 -12.71
N SER A 176 11.79 -26.63 -13.89
CA SER A 176 12.62 -27.81 -14.21
C SER A 176 14.10 -27.43 -14.10
N LYS A 177 14.84 -28.06 -13.19
CA LYS A 177 16.27 -27.80 -12.97
C LYS A 177 16.60 -26.30 -12.78
N GLY A 178 15.75 -25.55 -12.06
CA GLY A 178 15.90 -24.11 -11.86
C GLY A 178 15.60 -23.25 -13.09
N MET A 179 15.08 -23.82 -14.17
CA MET A 179 14.67 -23.11 -15.38
C MET A 179 13.18 -22.75 -15.33
N LEU A 180 12.85 -21.48 -15.54
CA LEU A 180 11.49 -20.97 -15.56
C LEU A 180 11.19 -20.35 -16.95
N PRO A 181 10.48 -21.06 -17.83
CA PRO A 181 10.08 -20.52 -19.13
C PRO A 181 8.92 -19.53 -18.97
N MET A 182 8.91 -18.48 -19.79
CA MET A 182 7.82 -17.52 -19.91
C MET A 182 7.43 -17.32 -21.37
N THR A 183 6.14 -17.12 -21.61
CA THR A 183 5.59 -16.73 -22.91
C THR A 183 4.98 -15.35 -22.82
N PHE A 184 5.21 -14.52 -23.83
CA PHE A 184 4.76 -13.15 -23.89
C PHE A 184 3.63 -12.95 -24.91
N LYS A 185 2.91 -11.82 -24.79
CA LYS A 185 1.76 -11.47 -25.64
C LYS A 185 2.12 -11.35 -27.13
N ASP A 186 3.37 -11.01 -27.45
CA ASP A 186 3.91 -10.96 -28.80
C ASP A 186 4.28 -12.33 -29.38
N GLY A 187 4.04 -13.40 -28.65
CA GLY A 187 4.37 -14.79 -29.02
C GLY A 187 5.83 -15.20 -28.76
N SER A 188 6.68 -14.26 -28.35
CA SER A 188 8.07 -14.59 -27.99
C SER A 188 8.15 -15.35 -26.67
N GLN A 189 9.27 -16.02 -26.44
CA GLN A 189 9.54 -16.80 -25.25
C GLN A 189 10.91 -16.47 -24.68
N ALA A 190 11.06 -16.60 -23.36
CA ALA A 190 12.33 -16.52 -22.65
C ALA A 190 12.38 -17.56 -21.53
N THR A 191 13.58 -17.99 -21.15
CA THR A 191 13.79 -18.88 -20.01
C THR A 191 14.75 -18.21 -19.04
N PHE A 192 14.34 -18.12 -17.79
CA PHE A 192 15.12 -17.55 -16.71
C PHE A 192 15.70 -18.66 -15.83
N LEU A 193 16.98 -18.53 -15.48
CA LEU A 193 17.65 -19.43 -14.56
C LEU A 193 17.59 -18.90 -13.15
N LEU A 194 17.41 -19.77 -12.17
CA LEU A 194 17.50 -19.42 -10.76
C LEU A 194 18.93 -19.05 -10.41
N GLU A 195 19.14 -17.88 -9.79
CA GLU A 195 20.44 -17.33 -9.44
C GLU A 195 20.48 -16.89 -7.96
N GLU A 196 21.66 -16.78 -7.39
CA GLU A 196 21.87 -15.94 -6.23
C GLU A 196 21.49 -14.51 -6.62
N LYS A 197 21.03 -13.71 -5.65
CA LYS A 197 20.47 -12.36 -5.91
C LYS A 197 21.25 -11.63 -7.00
N PRO A 198 20.65 -11.33 -8.15
CA PRO A 198 21.33 -10.63 -9.24
C PRO A 198 21.75 -9.24 -8.78
N GLN A 199 23.02 -8.87 -9.04
CA GLN A 199 23.58 -7.60 -8.58
C GLN A 199 23.27 -6.46 -9.55
N GLU A 200 23.13 -6.74 -10.84
CA GLU A 200 22.88 -5.75 -11.88
C GLU A 200 21.58 -6.04 -12.60
N MET A 201 20.65 -5.10 -12.53
CA MET A 201 19.35 -5.20 -13.18
C MET A 201 19.08 -3.98 -14.04
N MET A 202 18.64 -4.19 -15.27
CA MET A 202 18.08 -3.16 -16.13
C MET A 202 16.59 -3.00 -15.84
N THR A 203 16.11 -1.75 -15.86
CA THR A 203 14.72 -1.45 -15.56
C THR A 203 14.02 -0.87 -16.79
N PHE A 204 12.79 -1.31 -17.03
CA PHE A 204 11.91 -0.74 -18.03
C PHE A 204 11.62 0.73 -17.69
N SER A 205 11.94 1.61 -18.60
CA SER A 205 11.71 3.04 -18.48
C SER A 205 10.63 3.44 -19.49
N SER A 206 9.51 3.96 -19.02
CA SER A 206 8.63 4.76 -19.85
C SER A 206 9.32 6.09 -20.18
N VAL A 207 9.04 6.67 -21.34
CA VAL A 207 9.68 7.91 -21.83
C VAL A 207 9.75 8.97 -20.71
N SER A 208 10.97 9.38 -20.34
CA SER A 208 11.26 10.17 -19.13
C SER A 208 10.92 11.68 -19.21
N HIS A 209 10.38 12.16 -20.34
CA HIS A 209 10.22 13.60 -20.61
C HIS A 209 8.80 14.12 -20.44
N GLN A 210 7.86 13.30 -19.98
CA GLN A 210 6.49 13.75 -19.76
C GLN A 210 6.34 14.48 -18.43
N ILE A 211 5.48 15.51 -18.42
CA ILE A 211 5.16 16.25 -17.19
C ILE A 211 4.55 15.32 -16.13
N THR A 212 3.83 14.30 -16.56
CA THR A 212 3.14 13.31 -15.71
C THR A 212 4.03 12.14 -15.28
N SER A 213 5.32 12.11 -15.67
CA SER A 213 6.25 11.07 -15.19
C SER A 213 6.44 11.18 -13.68
N PRO A 214 6.46 10.04 -12.94
CA PRO A 214 6.61 10.08 -11.51
C PRO A 214 7.92 10.74 -11.09
N LYS A 215 7.85 11.69 -10.14
CA LYS A 215 9.01 12.37 -9.56
C LYS A 215 9.40 11.67 -8.26
N ASN A 216 10.70 11.61 -8.00
CA ASN A 216 11.22 11.01 -6.76
C ASN A 216 11.22 12.02 -5.59
N VAL A 217 10.07 12.68 -5.38
CA VAL A 217 9.82 13.62 -4.28
C VAL A 217 8.38 13.42 -3.79
N PRO A 218 8.08 13.73 -2.51
CA PRO A 218 6.73 13.58 -1.96
C PRO A 218 5.67 14.38 -2.71
N PHE A 219 6.03 15.60 -3.15
CA PHE A 219 5.13 16.48 -3.90
C PHE A 219 5.91 17.43 -4.80
N HIS A 220 5.32 17.72 -5.95
CA HIS A 220 5.90 18.59 -6.98
C HIS A 220 4.79 19.22 -7.81
N TYR A 221 4.96 20.47 -8.25
CA TYR A 221 4.03 21.06 -9.20
C TYR A 221 4.77 21.70 -10.38
N GLN A 222 4.06 21.90 -11.46
CA GLN A 222 4.49 22.68 -12.60
C GLN A 222 3.26 23.29 -13.30
N ILE A 223 3.44 24.46 -13.91
CA ILE A 223 2.40 25.13 -14.69
C ILE A 223 2.67 24.88 -16.17
N VAL A 224 1.69 24.31 -16.85
CA VAL A 224 1.75 23.95 -18.27
C VAL A 224 0.39 24.23 -18.92
N ASN A 225 0.39 24.98 -20.03
CA ASN A 225 -0.83 25.30 -20.78
C ASN A 225 -1.96 25.88 -19.90
N ASP A 226 -1.61 26.84 -19.03
CA ASP A 226 -2.54 27.49 -18.07
C ASP A 226 -3.19 26.54 -17.05
N ILE A 227 -2.60 25.35 -16.84
CA ILE A 227 -2.98 24.37 -15.84
C ILE A 227 -1.86 24.25 -14.80
N CYS A 228 -2.19 24.31 -13.53
CA CYS A 228 -1.29 23.87 -12.47
C CYS A 228 -1.42 22.37 -12.30
N TYR A 229 -0.40 21.62 -12.73
CA TYR A 229 -0.29 20.17 -12.50
C TYR A 229 0.49 19.93 -11.22
N PHE A 230 -0.21 19.43 -10.21
CA PHE A 230 0.34 19.08 -8.90
C PHE A 230 0.43 17.55 -8.76
N GLN A 231 1.63 17.00 -8.74
CA GLN A 231 1.90 15.59 -8.49
C GLN A 231 2.10 15.37 -6.99
N PHE A 232 1.14 14.72 -6.34
CA PHE A 232 1.17 14.41 -4.92
C PHE A 232 1.49 12.92 -4.75
N ASN A 233 2.78 12.57 -4.61
CA ASN A 233 3.29 11.20 -4.66
C ASN A 233 3.33 10.48 -3.31
N ALA A 234 3.44 11.23 -2.20
CA ALA A 234 3.45 10.66 -0.86
C ALA A 234 2.97 11.68 0.17
N MET A 235 2.22 11.22 1.15
CA MET A 235 1.76 12.04 2.27
C MET A 235 2.80 12.07 3.40
N ILE A 236 3.97 12.62 3.11
CA ILE A 236 5.13 12.69 4.01
C ILE A 236 5.72 14.09 3.96
N ASP A 237 5.87 14.71 5.12
CA ASP A 237 6.54 15.98 5.32
C ASP A 237 7.20 16.06 6.70
N ARG A 238 7.79 17.21 7.06
CA ARG A 238 8.43 17.42 8.36
C ARG A 238 7.47 17.21 9.52
N LEU A 239 6.26 17.78 9.44
CA LEU A 239 5.27 17.70 10.51
C LEU A 239 4.79 16.27 10.70
N SER A 240 4.46 15.57 9.62
CA SER A 240 4.01 14.18 9.67
C SER A 240 5.08 13.23 10.23
N TYR A 241 6.37 13.49 9.94
CA TYR A 241 7.48 12.73 10.51
C TYR A 241 7.61 12.97 12.02
N GLN A 242 7.55 14.22 12.47
CA GLN A 242 7.61 14.56 13.90
C GLN A 242 6.47 13.91 14.71
N ILE A 243 5.23 13.98 14.17
CA ILE A 243 4.06 13.33 14.79
C ILE A 243 4.28 11.80 14.87
N GLY A 244 4.78 11.19 13.80
CA GLY A 244 5.08 9.75 13.78
C GLY A 244 6.08 9.36 14.87
N CYS A 245 7.19 10.07 14.99
CA CYS A 245 8.19 9.82 16.04
C CYS A 245 7.58 9.98 17.44
N GLN A 246 6.78 11.03 17.66
CA GLN A 246 6.13 11.25 18.96
C GLN A 246 5.17 10.11 19.35
N LEU A 247 4.33 9.65 18.42
CA LEU A 247 3.39 8.55 18.65
C LEU A 247 4.10 7.23 18.97
N MET A 248 5.24 6.99 18.32
CA MET A 248 6.06 5.80 18.53
C MET A 248 7.00 5.91 19.74
N GLY A 249 7.08 7.06 20.39
CA GLY A 249 8.04 7.32 21.47
C GLY A 249 9.50 7.39 21.01
N GLU A 250 9.72 7.68 19.72
CA GLU A 250 11.03 7.78 19.10
C GLU A 250 11.56 9.20 19.08
N LYS A 251 12.89 9.37 19.04
CA LYS A 251 13.50 10.68 18.84
C LYS A 251 13.46 11.07 17.36
N THR A 252 13.09 12.32 17.11
CA THR A 252 13.20 12.92 15.78
C THR A 252 14.67 13.03 15.38
N GLU A 253 15.04 12.47 14.24
CA GLU A 253 16.39 12.60 13.67
C GLU A 253 16.49 13.89 12.85
N GLU A 254 17.37 14.81 13.25
CA GLU A 254 17.49 16.14 12.63
C GLU A 254 17.89 16.08 11.13
N ASN A 255 18.75 15.14 10.75
CA ASN A 255 19.14 14.92 9.35
C ASN A 255 17.97 14.50 8.47
N ILE A 256 17.09 13.62 8.97
CA ILE A 256 15.88 13.21 8.27
C ILE A 256 14.92 14.38 8.20
N LEU A 257 14.66 15.03 9.33
CA LEU A 257 13.77 16.19 9.39
C LEU A 257 14.20 17.31 8.42
N ALA A 258 15.51 17.60 8.34
CA ALA A 258 16.05 18.60 7.42
C ALA A 258 15.90 18.23 5.95
N SER A 259 15.88 16.94 5.62
CA SER A 259 15.71 16.43 4.24
C SER A 259 14.25 16.43 3.78
N LEU A 260 13.30 16.50 4.70
CA LEU A 260 11.87 16.48 4.37
C LEU A 260 11.34 17.87 4.04
N PRO A 261 10.45 17.98 3.04
CA PRO A 261 9.81 19.27 2.71
C PRO A 261 8.79 19.66 3.78
N ASN A 262 8.32 20.93 3.72
CA ASN A 262 7.19 21.44 4.47
C ASN A 262 5.99 21.59 3.53
N PHE A 263 4.90 20.87 3.81
CA PHE A 263 3.74 20.83 2.91
C PHE A 263 2.95 22.13 2.87
N GLU A 264 2.77 22.80 4.01
CA GLU A 264 2.06 24.09 4.04
C GLU A 264 2.82 25.19 3.30
N GLU A 265 4.16 25.24 3.44
CA GLU A 265 4.99 26.19 2.68
C GLU A 265 4.97 25.90 1.18
N PHE A 266 4.98 24.63 0.81
CA PHE A 266 4.82 24.21 -0.58
C PHE A 266 3.49 24.69 -1.17
N LEU A 267 2.37 24.48 -0.48
CA LEU A 267 1.05 24.95 -0.93
C LEU A 267 0.99 26.48 -1.04
N LYS A 268 1.56 27.22 -0.08
CA LYS A 268 1.65 28.69 -0.15
C LYS A 268 2.40 29.16 -1.41
N THR A 269 3.54 28.52 -1.70
CA THR A 269 4.35 28.86 -2.87
C THR A 269 3.60 28.56 -4.17
N MET A 270 2.99 27.38 -4.27
CA MET A 270 2.18 26.97 -5.40
C MET A 270 1.00 27.91 -5.64
N TYR A 271 0.25 28.28 -4.61
CA TYR A 271 -0.90 29.20 -4.76
C TYR A 271 -0.49 30.63 -5.06
N ALA A 272 0.66 31.10 -4.60
CA ALA A 272 1.19 32.41 -4.96
C ALA A 272 1.49 32.48 -6.47
N GLU A 273 2.13 31.44 -7.02
CA GLU A 273 2.41 31.36 -8.46
C GLU A 273 1.15 31.20 -9.31
N ILE A 274 0.18 30.38 -8.83
CA ILE A 274 -1.16 30.25 -9.44
C ILE A 274 -1.84 31.63 -9.54
N ALA A 275 -1.83 32.41 -8.46
CA ALA A 275 -2.44 33.72 -8.41
C ALA A 275 -1.73 34.73 -9.33
N GLU A 276 -0.39 34.75 -9.32
CA GLU A 276 0.41 35.61 -10.18
C GLU A 276 0.14 35.35 -11.67
N LYS A 277 0.04 34.08 -12.04
CA LYS A 277 -0.20 33.65 -13.44
C LYS A 277 -1.69 33.53 -13.79
N GLN A 278 -2.59 33.82 -12.88
CA GLN A 278 -4.05 33.77 -13.05
C GLN A 278 -4.58 32.40 -13.51
N ILE A 279 -3.94 31.32 -13.04
CA ILE A 279 -4.31 29.94 -13.35
C ILE A 279 -5.68 29.61 -12.76
N GLN A 280 -6.57 29.02 -13.55
CA GLN A 280 -7.94 28.68 -13.15
C GLN A 280 -8.16 27.18 -12.96
N THR A 281 -7.24 26.32 -13.41
CA THR A 281 -7.36 24.86 -13.31
C THR A 281 -6.20 24.28 -12.51
N LEU A 282 -6.53 23.50 -11.47
CA LEU A 282 -5.59 22.75 -10.64
C LEU A 282 -5.87 21.24 -10.81
N VAL A 283 -4.90 20.53 -11.35
CA VAL A 283 -4.94 19.06 -11.48
C VAL A 283 -4.07 18.44 -10.39
N ILE A 284 -4.66 17.59 -9.56
CA ILE A 284 -3.95 16.91 -8.46
C ILE A 284 -3.82 15.42 -8.79
N ASP A 285 -2.61 15.02 -9.17
CA ASP A 285 -2.31 13.65 -9.56
C ASP A 285 -1.84 12.81 -8.36
N MET A 286 -2.66 11.86 -7.96
CA MET A 286 -2.42 10.94 -6.86
C MET A 286 -2.16 9.49 -7.33
N ARG A 287 -1.97 9.25 -8.64
CA ARG A 287 -1.78 7.90 -9.20
C ARG A 287 -0.56 7.17 -8.62
N TYR A 288 0.42 7.90 -8.12
CA TYR A 288 1.66 7.35 -7.54
C TYR A 288 1.69 7.39 -6.01
N ASN A 289 0.60 7.85 -5.37
CA ASN A 289 0.55 8.09 -3.94
C ASN A 289 0.18 6.83 -3.16
N GLY A 290 1.17 6.22 -2.54
CA GLY A 290 0.98 5.06 -1.65
C GLY A 290 0.48 5.40 -0.24
N GLY A 291 0.16 6.67 0.05
CA GLY A 291 -0.31 7.13 1.35
C GLY A 291 0.78 7.79 2.20
N GLY A 292 0.66 7.64 3.49
CA GLY A 292 1.47 8.28 4.52
C GLY A 292 0.59 8.78 5.66
N ASN A 293 0.76 10.03 6.10
CA ASN A 293 -0.06 10.64 7.14
C ASN A 293 -1.26 11.37 6.51
N SER A 294 -2.49 10.98 6.88
CA SER A 294 -3.75 11.55 6.36
C SER A 294 -3.90 13.05 6.63
N LEU A 295 -3.17 13.57 7.61
CA LEU A 295 -3.12 14.99 7.96
C LEU A 295 -2.81 15.90 6.76
N LEU A 296 -1.93 15.45 5.83
CA LEU A 296 -1.62 16.23 4.64
C LEU A 296 -2.83 16.33 3.70
N GLY A 297 -3.68 15.31 3.68
CA GLY A 297 -4.96 15.35 2.97
C GLY A 297 -5.93 16.37 3.56
N ASP A 298 -6.02 16.42 4.90
CA ASP A 298 -6.85 17.40 5.60
C ASP A 298 -6.36 18.85 5.34
N ILE A 299 -5.05 19.09 5.41
CA ILE A 299 -4.44 20.39 5.07
C ILE A 299 -4.79 20.79 3.63
N LEU A 300 -4.69 19.85 2.68
CA LEU A 300 -5.03 20.12 1.27
C LEU A 300 -6.51 20.50 1.14
N LEU A 301 -7.43 19.73 1.71
CA LEU A 301 -8.87 20.01 1.66
C LEU A 301 -9.23 21.37 2.27
N GLU A 302 -8.57 21.77 3.35
CA GLU A 302 -8.76 23.10 3.96
C GLU A 302 -8.41 24.26 3.01
N THR A 303 -7.49 24.05 2.08
CA THR A 303 -7.12 25.07 1.08
C THR A 303 -8.01 25.05 -0.17
N LEU A 304 -8.76 23.98 -0.38
CA LEU A 304 -9.64 23.81 -1.54
C LEU A 304 -11.11 24.07 -1.23
N LEU A 305 -11.54 23.89 0.01
CA LEU A 305 -12.94 24.00 0.41
C LEU A 305 -13.22 25.32 1.14
N PRO A 306 -14.35 25.99 0.83
CA PRO A 306 -14.86 27.07 1.66
C PRO A 306 -15.09 26.64 3.12
N GLU A 307 -14.86 27.53 4.09
CA GLU A 307 -14.98 27.20 5.52
C GLU A 307 -16.37 26.72 5.94
N HIS A 308 -17.41 27.13 5.22
CA HIS A 308 -18.80 26.76 5.51
C HIS A 308 -19.21 25.41 4.93
N ILE A 309 -18.36 24.76 4.11
CA ILE A 309 -18.66 23.45 3.56
C ILE A 309 -18.42 22.39 4.64
N ALA A 310 -19.51 21.83 5.12
CA ALA A 310 -19.44 20.64 5.97
C ALA A 310 -19.44 19.38 5.09
N PHE A 311 -18.60 18.43 5.43
CA PHE A 311 -18.55 17.13 4.77
C PHE A 311 -18.47 16.00 5.82
N ARG A 312 -18.95 14.82 5.43
CA ARG A 312 -18.83 13.62 6.26
C ARG A 312 -17.38 13.15 6.27
N ALA A 313 -16.81 13.03 7.47
CA ALA A 313 -15.46 12.50 7.64
C ALA A 313 -15.47 10.97 7.79
N TYR A 314 -14.32 10.35 7.62
CA TYR A 314 -14.08 8.99 8.04
C TYR A 314 -14.32 8.82 9.53
N GLN A 315 -14.75 7.62 9.92
CA GLN A 315 -14.73 7.19 11.31
C GLN A 315 -13.50 6.28 11.50
N SER A 316 -12.60 6.71 12.34
CA SER A 316 -11.34 5.98 12.59
C SER A 316 -11.35 5.37 13.98
N PHE A 317 -11.00 4.09 14.07
CA PHE A 317 -11.00 3.33 15.31
C PHE A 317 -9.65 2.63 15.47
N VAL A 318 -9.10 2.68 16.68
CA VAL A 318 -7.91 1.91 17.04
C VAL A 318 -8.31 0.79 18.01
N ARG A 319 -7.81 -0.41 17.79
CA ARG A 319 -7.99 -1.50 18.73
C ARG A 319 -6.99 -1.36 19.87
N ILE A 320 -7.49 -1.17 21.08
CA ILE A 320 -6.67 -1.07 22.28
C ILE A 320 -6.37 -2.49 22.80
N SER A 321 -5.09 -2.80 22.94
CA SER A 321 -4.58 -4.10 23.44
C SER A 321 -3.56 -3.90 24.55
N ASN A 322 -3.26 -4.97 25.29
CA ASN A 322 -2.17 -4.96 26.27
C ASN A 322 -0.84 -4.64 25.60
N TYR A 323 -0.56 -5.31 24.49
CA TYR A 323 0.66 -5.09 23.71
C TYR A 323 0.86 -3.61 23.35
N LEU A 324 -0.19 -2.93 22.82
CA LEU A 324 -0.09 -1.53 22.46
C LEU A 324 0.17 -0.63 23.67
N LYS A 325 -0.54 -0.85 24.77
CA LYS A 325 -0.37 -0.06 26.00
C LYS A 325 1.00 -0.24 26.65
N GLU A 326 1.56 -1.45 26.62
CA GLU A 326 2.86 -1.76 27.18
C GLU A 326 4.02 -1.29 26.28
N THR A 327 3.80 -1.31 24.95
CA THR A 327 4.85 -1.02 23.98
C THR A 327 4.94 0.47 23.66
N TYR A 328 3.81 1.17 23.56
CA TYR A 328 3.73 2.56 23.10
C TYR A 328 3.09 3.44 24.17
N SER A 329 3.85 4.38 24.71
CA SER A 329 3.41 5.29 25.79
C SER A 329 2.12 6.05 25.44
N TYR A 330 1.92 6.41 24.20
CA TYR A 330 0.72 7.06 23.72
C TYR A 330 -0.55 6.26 24.04
N TYR A 331 -0.57 4.96 23.73
CA TYR A 331 -1.74 4.11 23.97
C TYR A 331 -1.99 3.84 25.46
N SER A 332 -0.98 3.95 26.32
CA SER A 332 -1.14 3.79 27.75
C SER A 332 -2.02 4.90 28.38
N THR A 333 -2.09 6.07 27.73
CA THR A 333 -2.90 7.22 28.19
C THR A 333 -4.38 7.11 27.80
N ILE A 334 -4.74 6.19 26.89
CA ILE A 334 -6.11 6.04 26.40
C ILE A 334 -6.94 5.30 27.45
N ALA A 335 -8.05 5.92 27.88
CA ALA A 335 -8.94 5.38 28.90
C ALA A 335 -9.73 4.15 28.46
N THR A 336 -9.86 3.90 27.16
CA THR A 336 -10.55 2.72 26.61
C THR A 336 -9.96 1.43 27.16
N GLY A 337 -10.80 0.51 27.58
CA GLY A 337 -10.39 -0.81 28.08
C GLY A 337 -9.71 -1.64 27.01
N ASN A 338 -8.90 -2.62 27.45
CA ASN A 338 -8.28 -3.58 26.55
C ASN A 338 -9.34 -4.37 25.77
N ASN A 339 -8.97 -4.79 24.55
CA ASN A 339 -9.83 -5.55 23.65
C ASN A 339 -11.10 -4.79 23.23
N GLN A 340 -11.00 -3.46 23.07
CA GLN A 340 -12.07 -2.58 22.62
C GLN A 340 -11.55 -1.66 21.50
N LEU A 341 -12.50 -1.14 20.69
CA LEU A 341 -12.22 -0.12 19.69
C LEU A 341 -12.38 1.26 20.31
N ALA A 342 -11.34 2.07 20.29
CA ALA A 342 -11.39 3.50 20.65
C ALA A 342 -11.58 4.33 19.39
N ASN A 343 -12.54 5.26 19.42
CA ASN A 343 -12.69 6.23 18.34
C ASN A 343 -11.55 7.26 18.42
N THR A 344 -10.72 7.35 17.39
CA THR A 344 -9.56 8.24 17.35
C THR A 344 -9.94 9.72 17.39
N ASP A 345 -11.13 10.10 16.89
CA ASP A 345 -11.62 11.48 16.95
C ASP A 345 -11.81 12.00 18.38
N THR A 346 -11.87 11.11 19.37
CA THR A 346 -12.00 11.46 20.79
C THR A 346 -10.65 11.68 21.47
N LEU A 347 -9.53 11.38 20.80
CA LEU A 347 -8.19 11.49 21.35
C LEU A 347 -7.78 12.98 21.48
N PRO A 348 -7.07 13.36 22.55
CA PRO A 348 -6.76 14.77 22.85
C PRO A 348 -5.96 15.48 21.77
N ASP A 349 -4.92 14.84 21.23
CA ASP A 349 -4.04 15.37 20.18
C ASP A 349 -4.76 15.59 18.86
N ILE A 350 -5.68 14.69 18.48
CA ILE A 350 -6.53 14.85 17.29
C ILE A 350 -7.48 16.05 17.47
N LYS A 351 -8.04 16.24 18.69
CA LYS A 351 -8.87 17.42 19.00
C LYS A 351 -8.07 18.71 18.91
N GLU A 352 -6.86 18.74 19.48
CA GLU A 352 -5.97 19.89 19.41
C GLU A 352 -5.63 20.24 17.96
N TRP A 353 -5.30 19.23 17.15
CA TRP A 353 -5.06 19.41 15.73
C TRP A 353 -6.25 20.03 15.00
N LYS A 354 -7.48 19.54 15.22
CA LYS A 354 -8.70 20.07 14.60
C LYS A 354 -8.99 21.53 14.96
N THR A 355 -8.48 22.01 16.08
CA THR A 355 -8.67 23.40 16.56
C THR A 355 -7.52 24.34 16.22
N ARG A 356 -6.46 23.87 15.55
CA ARG A 356 -5.32 24.71 15.17
C ARG A 356 -5.72 25.85 14.23
N LYS A 357 -4.89 26.90 14.18
CA LYS A 357 -5.07 28.00 13.22
C LYS A 357 -4.84 27.47 11.79
N LYS A 358 -5.85 27.57 10.97
CA LYS A 358 -5.81 27.13 9.58
C LYS A 358 -4.98 28.08 8.70
N SER A 359 -4.38 27.53 7.64
CA SER A 359 -3.74 28.30 6.58
C SER A 359 -4.78 29.21 5.89
N GLY A 360 -4.51 30.49 5.74
CA GLY A 360 -5.40 31.42 5.04
C GLY A 360 -5.34 31.32 3.51
N CYS A 361 -4.52 30.43 2.94
CA CYS A 361 -4.39 30.24 1.50
C CYS A 361 -5.55 29.41 0.97
N ARG A 362 -6.14 29.83 -0.17
CA ARG A 362 -7.24 29.13 -0.81
C ARG A 362 -7.14 29.22 -2.34
N PHE A 363 -7.49 28.10 -3.00
CA PHE A 363 -7.72 28.05 -4.43
C PHE A 363 -9.22 28.03 -4.72
N ASN A 364 -9.67 28.89 -5.66
CA ASN A 364 -11.10 29.02 -6.01
C ASN A 364 -11.41 28.65 -7.47
N GLY A 365 -10.45 28.06 -8.19
CA GLY A 365 -10.64 27.59 -9.57
C GLY A 365 -11.21 26.17 -9.66
N GLU A 366 -11.17 25.61 -10.84
CA GLU A 366 -11.53 24.22 -11.10
C GLU A 366 -10.47 23.27 -10.55
N VAL A 367 -10.89 22.21 -9.83
CA VAL A 367 -10.00 21.19 -9.28
C VAL A 367 -10.39 19.82 -9.82
N ILE A 368 -9.40 19.09 -10.36
CA ILE A 368 -9.58 17.72 -10.86
C ILE A 368 -8.57 16.81 -10.17
N PHE A 369 -9.03 15.70 -9.59
CA PHE A 369 -8.16 14.67 -9.04
C PHE A 369 -7.95 13.53 -10.03
N ILE A 370 -6.73 12.99 -10.07
CA ILE A 370 -6.39 11.78 -10.82
C ILE A 370 -6.02 10.68 -9.84
N GLN A 371 -6.73 9.55 -9.91
CA GLN A 371 -6.42 8.35 -9.15
C GLN A 371 -5.91 7.21 -10.04
N GLY A 372 -5.31 6.20 -9.44
CA GLY A 372 -4.88 5.00 -10.15
C GLY A 372 -4.69 3.81 -9.22
N GLN A 373 -4.29 2.69 -9.79
CA GLN A 373 -4.12 1.43 -9.04
C GLN A 373 -3.11 1.53 -7.88
N ASN A 374 -2.13 2.45 -7.92
CA ASN A 374 -1.17 2.64 -6.84
C ASN A 374 -1.61 3.69 -5.81
N THR A 375 -2.77 4.34 -6.00
CA THR A 375 -3.38 5.17 -4.95
C THR A 375 -3.81 4.28 -3.80
N PHE A 376 -3.18 4.46 -2.61
CA PHE A 376 -3.33 3.54 -1.51
C PHE A 376 -3.29 4.25 -0.14
N SER A 377 -3.80 3.61 0.92
CA SER A 377 -3.75 4.09 2.30
C SER A 377 -4.34 5.51 2.44
N SER A 378 -3.66 6.45 3.08
CA SER A 378 -4.13 7.82 3.29
C SER A 378 -4.48 8.57 2.00
N ALA A 379 -3.88 8.20 0.86
CA ALA A 379 -4.27 8.74 -0.44
C ALA A 379 -5.66 8.23 -0.87
N ASN A 380 -5.93 6.94 -0.69
CA ASN A 380 -7.26 6.37 -0.92
C ASN A 380 -8.30 6.95 0.05
N TYR A 381 -7.92 7.17 1.31
CA TYR A 381 -8.74 7.85 2.33
C TYR A 381 -9.17 9.25 1.87
N LEU A 382 -8.24 10.09 1.40
CA LEU A 382 -8.54 11.42 0.88
C LEU A 382 -9.50 11.37 -0.30
N LEU A 383 -9.22 10.53 -1.30
CA LEU A 383 -10.06 10.43 -2.50
C LEU A 383 -11.43 9.82 -2.20
N THR A 384 -11.53 8.90 -1.26
CA THR A 384 -12.83 8.40 -0.78
C THR A 384 -13.63 9.51 -0.10
N THR A 385 -12.98 10.34 0.73
CA THR A 385 -13.64 11.51 1.35
C THR A 385 -14.19 12.45 0.27
N ILE A 386 -13.40 12.72 -0.77
CA ILE A 386 -13.81 13.56 -1.90
C ILE A 386 -15.01 12.94 -2.64
N LYS A 387 -14.93 11.65 -2.96
CA LYS A 387 -15.94 10.90 -3.70
C LYS A 387 -17.28 10.84 -2.96
N ASP A 388 -17.24 10.39 -1.70
CA ASP A 388 -18.44 10.16 -0.88
C ASP A 388 -19.20 11.47 -0.57
N ASN A 389 -18.47 12.60 -0.59
CA ASN A 389 -19.06 13.93 -0.40
C ASN A 389 -19.24 14.70 -1.72
N ARG A 390 -18.88 14.14 -2.87
CA ARG A 390 -18.98 14.77 -4.19
C ARG A 390 -18.33 16.17 -4.24
N LEU A 391 -17.13 16.27 -3.66
CA LEU A 391 -16.46 17.57 -3.52
C LEU A 391 -15.80 18.03 -4.82
N PHE A 392 -15.12 17.12 -5.51
CA PHE A 392 -14.38 17.39 -6.73
C PHE A 392 -14.46 16.17 -7.67
N PRO A 393 -14.38 16.36 -9.00
CA PRO A 393 -14.31 15.25 -9.95
C PRO A 393 -13.03 14.46 -9.81
N ILE A 394 -13.16 13.13 -9.92
CA ILE A 394 -12.06 12.18 -9.89
C ILE A 394 -12.03 11.40 -11.20
N ILE A 395 -10.91 11.44 -11.91
CA ILE A 395 -10.68 10.65 -13.12
C ILE A 395 -9.57 9.62 -12.91
N GLY A 396 -9.41 8.68 -13.82
CA GLY A 396 -8.35 7.68 -13.81
C GLY A 396 -8.86 6.25 -13.67
N SER A 397 -8.10 5.38 -13.05
CA SER A 397 -8.47 3.97 -12.88
C SER A 397 -8.81 3.61 -11.43
N ASN A 398 -9.33 2.40 -11.23
CA ASN A 398 -9.68 1.89 -9.91
C ASN A 398 -8.46 1.81 -8.99
N THR A 399 -8.66 2.09 -7.69
CA THR A 399 -7.60 1.95 -6.70
C THR A 399 -7.43 0.50 -6.24
N SER A 400 -6.28 0.17 -5.67
CA SER A 400 -6.01 -1.18 -5.15
C SER A 400 -6.48 -1.41 -3.72
N GLN A 401 -7.23 -0.47 -3.14
CA GLN A 401 -7.68 -0.55 -1.75
C GLN A 401 -9.18 -0.37 -1.63
N ARG A 402 -9.80 -1.08 -0.69
CA ARG A 402 -11.17 -0.80 -0.27
C ARG A 402 -11.25 0.58 0.39
N PRO A 403 -12.36 1.31 0.17
CA PRO A 403 -12.63 2.54 0.91
C PRO A 403 -12.68 2.33 2.44
N THR A 404 -13.48 1.38 2.94
CA THR A 404 -13.42 0.94 4.34
C THR A 404 -12.31 -0.10 4.48
N CYS A 405 -11.30 0.17 5.30
CA CYS A 405 -10.08 -0.61 5.34
C CYS A 405 -9.45 -0.67 6.74
N PHE A 406 -8.37 -1.45 6.86
CA PHE A 406 -7.50 -1.46 8.03
C PHE A 406 -6.21 -0.69 7.72
N GLY A 407 -5.42 -0.37 8.76
CA GLY A 407 -4.16 0.35 8.60
C GLY A 407 -3.49 0.64 9.94
N ASP A 408 -2.60 1.64 9.94
CA ASP A 408 -1.73 1.94 11.08
C ASP A 408 -0.94 0.70 11.51
N VAL A 409 0.06 0.35 10.69
CA VAL A 409 0.80 -0.90 10.86
C VAL A 409 1.79 -0.84 12.02
N ILE A 410 1.82 -1.89 12.81
CA ILE A 410 2.84 -2.17 13.80
C ILE A 410 3.87 -3.10 13.16
N PRO A 411 5.13 -2.69 13.08
CA PRO A 411 6.21 -3.56 12.65
C PRO A 411 6.70 -4.39 13.83
N VAL A 412 6.73 -5.69 13.66
CA VAL A 412 7.11 -6.62 14.71
C VAL A 412 8.07 -7.70 14.21
N LEU A 413 8.77 -8.32 15.15
CA LEU A 413 9.54 -9.55 14.94
C LEU A 413 8.85 -10.72 15.62
N LEU A 414 8.69 -11.81 14.91
CA LEU A 414 8.25 -13.06 15.49
C LEU A 414 9.32 -13.63 16.45
N PRO A 415 8.91 -14.29 17.56
CA PRO A 415 9.81 -14.50 18.70
C PRO A 415 10.93 -15.51 18.45
N PHE A 416 10.73 -16.53 17.62
CA PHE A 416 11.68 -17.60 17.40
C PHE A 416 12.50 -17.42 16.12
N THR A 417 11.84 -17.17 14.99
CA THR A 417 12.49 -17.05 13.68
C THR A 417 13.01 -15.65 13.40
N ARG A 418 12.58 -14.65 14.18
CA ARG A 418 12.81 -13.22 13.94
C ARG A 418 12.26 -12.73 12.58
N THR A 419 11.30 -13.45 12.05
CA THR A 419 10.57 -13.03 10.85
C THR A 419 9.91 -11.68 11.09
N LYS A 420 10.12 -10.74 10.17
CA LYS A 420 9.46 -9.43 10.18
C LYS A 420 8.01 -9.58 9.77
N ALA A 421 7.11 -8.93 10.49
CA ALA A 421 5.70 -8.82 10.14
C ALA A 421 5.22 -7.39 10.34
N TYR A 422 4.27 -6.98 9.51
CA TYR A 422 3.58 -5.70 9.58
C TYR A 422 2.11 -5.99 9.80
N ILE A 423 1.52 -5.49 10.88
CA ILE A 423 0.16 -5.85 11.30
C ILE A 423 -0.63 -4.58 11.60
N SER A 424 -1.80 -4.44 10.98
CA SER A 424 -2.71 -3.32 11.24
C SER A 424 -3.34 -3.39 12.61
N HIS A 425 -3.56 -2.22 13.23
CA HIS A 425 -4.26 -2.12 14.50
C HIS A 425 -5.40 -1.09 14.50
N SER A 426 -5.63 -0.42 13.37
CA SER A 426 -6.71 0.54 13.17
C SER A 426 -7.69 0.09 12.10
N HIS A 427 -8.94 0.55 12.23
CA HIS A 427 -10.02 0.37 11.27
C HIS A 427 -10.56 1.74 10.84
N PHE A 428 -10.63 1.96 9.55
CA PHE A 428 -11.08 3.19 8.92
C PHE A 428 -12.37 2.93 8.16
N LYS A 429 -13.48 3.48 8.65
CA LYS A 429 -14.79 3.33 8.03
C LYS A 429 -15.10 4.55 7.16
N ARG A 430 -15.42 4.31 5.89
CA ARG A 430 -15.68 5.37 4.89
C ARG A 430 -16.84 6.29 5.29
N PRO A 431 -16.89 7.54 4.77
CA PRO A 431 -17.97 8.50 5.09
C PRO A 431 -19.36 8.04 4.67
N ASP A 432 -19.51 7.39 3.52
CA ASP A 432 -20.77 6.87 3.01
C ASP A 432 -20.91 5.36 3.24
N SER A 433 -21.53 4.99 4.36
CA SER A 433 -21.71 3.58 4.74
C SER A 433 -22.61 2.79 3.78
N ASP A 434 -23.43 3.46 2.98
CA ASP A 434 -24.28 2.77 1.99
C ASP A 434 -23.46 2.17 0.84
N LEU A 435 -22.23 2.63 0.68
CA LEU A 435 -21.26 2.14 -0.33
C LEU A 435 -20.22 1.15 0.24
N ASP A 436 -20.38 0.67 1.46
CA ASP A 436 -19.40 -0.23 2.13
C ASP A 436 -19.21 -1.59 1.43
N TYR A 437 -20.08 -1.94 0.49
CA TYR A 437 -19.94 -3.14 -0.33
C TYR A 437 -18.84 -3.02 -1.40
N GLU A 438 -18.37 -1.81 -1.71
CA GLU A 438 -17.32 -1.59 -2.71
C GLU A 438 -15.96 -2.09 -2.21
N THR A 439 -15.27 -2.86 -3.04
CA THR A 439 -13.93 -3.39 -2.75
C THR A 439 -12.79 -2.54 -3.34
N THR A 440 -13.13 -1.51 -4.10
CA THR A 440 -12.21 -0.54 -4.71
C THR A 440 -12.88 0.82 -4.78
N LEU A 441 -12.11 1.90 -4.79
CA LEU A 441 -12.63 3.22 -5.10
C LEU A 441 -12.69 3.42 -6.61
N HIS A 442 -13.91 3.63 -7.13
CA HIS A 442 -14.12 3.91 -8.55
C HIS A 442 -13.99 5.40 -8.83
N PRO A 443 -13.31 5.83 -9.93
CA PRO A 443 -13.32 7.23 -10.36
C PRO A 443 -14.72 7.63 -10.88
N ASP A 444 -14.94 8.93 -11.10
CA ASP A 444 -16.15 9.41 -11.78
C ASP A 444 -16.08 9.15 -13.29
N ILE A 445 -14.87 9.23 -13.84
CA ILE A 445 -14.60 8.93 -15.24
C ILE A 445 -13.41 7.96 -15.30
N PHE A 446 -13.69 6.74 -15.76
CA PHE A 446 -12.66 5.72 -15.90
C PHE A 446 -11.78 6.00 -17.13
N ILE A 447 -10.49 6.20 -16.88
CA ILE A 447 -9.47 6.42 -17.92
C ILE A 447 -8.22 5.64 -17.53
N SER A 448 -7.71 4.81 -18.43
CA SER A 448 -6.48 4.05 -18.21
C SER A 448 -5.64 3.93 -19.49
N ASN A 449 -4.38 3.53 -19.33
CA ASN A 449 -3.46 3.22 -20.42
C ASN A 449 -3.02 1.76 -20.35
N SER A 450 -2.86 1.11 -21.49
CA SER A 450 -2.14 -0.15 -21.58
C SER A 450 -0.63 0.05 -21.32
N ILE A 451 0.09 -1.03 -21.03
CA ILE A 451 1.56 -0.99 -20.92
C ILE A 451 2.21 -0.52 -22.22
N GLU A 452 1.66 -0.92 -23.38
CA GLU A 452 2.17 -0.50 -24.68
C GLU A 452 2.02 1.02 -24.88
N GLU A 453 0.87 1.61 -24.55
CA GLU A 453 0.67 3.06 -24.62
C GLU A 453 1.57 3.82 -23.66
N LYS A 454 1.69 3.30 -22.43
CA LYS A 454 2.59 3.86 -21.43
C LYS A 454 4.06 3.82 -21.86
N SER A 455 4.48 2.75 -22.54
CA SER A 455 5.84 2.64 -23.09
C SER A 455 6.14 3.67 -24.16
N LYS A 456 5.10 4.08 -24.91
CA LYS A 456 5.17 5.14 -25.94
C LYS A 456 5.02 6.55 -25.36
N GLY A 457 4.90 6.66 -24.04
CA GLY A 457 4.77 7.93 -23.36
C GLY A 457 3.38 8.55 -23.41
N LYS A 458 2.32 7.81 -23.75
CA LYS A 458 0.96 8.31 -23.68
C LYS A 458 0.46 8.41 -22.26
N ASP A 459 -0.31 9.44 -21.94
CA ASP A 459 -1.07 9.62 -20.72
C ASP A 459 -2.51 10.03 -21.03
N ALA A 460 -3.41 9.05 -21.05
CA ALA A 460 -4.81 9.29 -21.43
C ALA A 460 -5.54 10.22 -20.46
N CYS A 461 -5.16 10.24 -19.17
CA CYS A 461 -5.72 11.21 -18.22
C CYS A 461 -5.30 12.62 -18.56
N TRP A 462 -4.02 12.84 -18.87
CA TRP A 462 -3.51 14.14 -19.25
C TRP A 462 -4.08 14.61 -20.59
N ASP A 463 -4.15 13.72 -21.58
CA ASP A 463 -4.76 14.01 -22.89
C ASP A 463 -6.25 14.40 -22.73
N TRP A 464 -6.98 13.72 -21.84
CA TRP A 464 -8.37 14.06 -21.54
C TRP A 464 -8.50 15.45 -20.90
N ILE A 465 -7.63 15.80 -19.95
CA ILE A 465 -7.62 17.13 -19.31
C ILE A 465 -7.37 18.21 -20.35
N LEU A 466 -6.35 18.06 -21.20
CA LEU A 466 -6.06 19.01 -22.27
C LEU A 466 -7.23 19.21 -23.23
N SER A 467 -7.99 18.14 -23.51
CA SER A 467 -9.17 18.23 -24.39
C SER A 467 -10.36 19.00 -23.79
N LYS A 468 -10.34 19.24 -22.46
CA LYS A 468 -11.41 19.99 -21.75
C LYS A 468 -11.07 21.46 -21.54
N THR A 469 -9.79 21.80 -21.57
CA THR A 469 -9.29 23.15 -21.34
C THR A 469 -9.04 23.91 -22.63
N LEU A 470 -9.21 23.29 -23.80
CA LEU A 470 -9.23 23.88 -25.13
C LEU A 470 -10.68 24.16 -25.58
#